data_3e4047b3dd747135915b882cb648ebb4
#
_entry.id   3e4047b3dd747135915b882cb648ebb4
#
_cell.length_a   1.000
_cell.length_b   1.000
_cell.length_c   1.000
_cell.angle_alpha   90.00
_cell.angle_beta   90.00
_cell.angle_gamma   90.00
#
_symmetry.space_group_name_H-M   'P 1'
#
loop_
_entity.id
_entity.type
_entity.pdbx_description
1 polymer ?
#
loop_
_entity_poly.entity_id
_entity_poly.type
_entity_poly.pdbx_seq_one_letter_code
_entity_poly.pdbx_strand_id
1 'polypeptide(L)'
;AADMVREALELFEIAPNIIVKVPGNRTALEAFRQLTAMGKNLIVTSCVSLSQEAAYLRAYEEVHGKGNKGPLLFVTSLAGVINDYTNAYCKDHGLSADPDLLGCAGDEFSKRAYAMWKHHGFPGRLMGGGARTCSNFTELVAGEMDATLGCSLLEKLNEEDVPFTNRVEQLAGEADMEQLYGLLPYYRSACTENALNPEEFDQFPPYRFFHD
;
A
#
# COMPACT_ATOMS: atom_id res chain seq x y z
N ALA A 1 20.82 -0.02 -4.89
CA ALA A 1 20.42 -1.43 -4.70
C ALA A 1 21.46 -2.22 -3.90
N ALA A 2 22.74 -2.24 -4.31
CA ALA A 2 23.78 -3.05 -3.66
C ALA A 2 23.93 -2.79 -2.15
N ASP A 3 23.90 -1.53 -1.74
CA ASP A 3 24.00 -1.17 -0.31
C ASP A 3 22.77 -1.63 0.47
N MET A 4 21.57 -1.51 -0.10
CA MET A 4 20.34 -2.06 0.53
C MET A 4 20.43 -3.58 0.72
N VAL A 5 20.96 -4.31 -0.28
CA VAL A 5 21.14 -5.76 -0.16
C VAL A 5 22.13 -6.09 0.94
N ARG A 6 23.29 -5.38 1.00
CA ARG A 6 24.29 -5.60 2.04
C ARG A 6 23.71 -5.36 3.45
N GLU A 7 23.07 -4.21 3.67
CA GLU A 7 22.43 -3.89 4.96
C GLU A 7 21.34 -4.90 5.34
N ALA A 8 20.51 -5.31 4.37
CA ALA A 8 19.49 -6.33 4.61
C ALA A 8 20.11 -7.65 5.06
N LEU A 9 21.20 -8.09 4.41
CA LEU A 9 21.89 -9.32 4.79
C LEU A 9 22.50 -9.23 6.20
N GLU A 10 23.09 -8.09 6.57
CA GLU A 10 23.58 -7.86 7.92
C GLU A 10 22.44 -7.95 8.97
N LEU A 11 21.26 -7.39 8.67
CA LEU A 11 20.10 -7.49 9.54
C LEU A 11 19.62 -8.94 9.70
N PHE A 12 19.61 -9.75 8.64
CA PHE A 12 19.21 -11.15 8.71
C PHE A 12 20.15 -12.03 9.55
N GLU A 13 21.42 -11.61 9.76
CA GLU A 13 22.35 -12.31 10.66
C GLU A 13 22.02 -12.11 12.15
N ILE A 14 21.20 -11.09 12.50
CA ILE A 14 20.86 -10.81 13.91
C ILE A 14 19.97 -11.89 14.51
N ALA A 15 18.93 -12.33 13.77
CA ALA A 15 18.00 -13.36 14.23
C ALA A 15 17.22 -13.99 13.06
N PRO A 16 16.84 -15.28 13.18
CA PRO A 16 16.17 -16.00 12.09
C PRO A 16 14.73 -15.55 11.81
N ASN A 17 14.12 -14.80 12.71
CA ASN A 17 12.75 -14.29 12.59
C ASN A 17 12.67 -12.84 12.10
N ILE A 18 13.77 -12.28 11.60
CA ILE A 18 13.77 -10.94 11.03
C ILE A 18 13.09 -10.94 9.66
N ILE A 19 12.29 -9.89 9.44
CA ILE A 19 11.73 -9.54 8.14
C ILE A 19 12.23 -8.13 7.82
N VAL A 20 12.93 -7.98 6.71
CA VAL A 20 13.48 -6.66 6.31
C VAL A 20 12.44 -5.87 5.54
N LYS A 21 12.32 -4.58 5.87
CA LYS A 21 11.38 -3.65 5.25
C LYS A 21 12.11 -2.81 4.20
N VAL A 22 11.60 -2.82 2.96
CA VAL A 22 12.13 -2.07 1.81
C VAL A 22 11.08 -1.08 1.28
N PRO A 23 11.46 0.12 0.81
CA PRO A 23 10.53 1.10 0.27
C PRO A 23 10.03 0.69 -1.13
N GLY A 24 8.82 1.15 -1.50
CA GLY A 24 8.20 0.92 -2.80
C GLY A 24 8.75 1.82 -3.90
N ASN A 25 10.07 1.81 -4.15
CA ASN A 25 10.72 2.65 -5.16
C ASN A 25 11.54 1.82 -6.17
N ARG A 26 12.04 2.48 -7.22
CA ARG A 26 12.80 1.83 -8.27
C ARG A 26 14.06 1.10 -7.75
N THR A 27 14.85 1.79 -6.95
CA THR A 27 16.13 1.25 -6.44
C THR A 27 15.90 0.04 -5.53
N ALA A 28 14.87 0.11 -4.68
CA ALA A 28 14.52 -0.99 -3.79
C ALA A 28 13.86 -2.17 -4.54
N LEU A 29 13.19 -1.95 -5.66
CA LEU A 29 12.66 -3.03 -6.49
C LEU A 29 13.78 -3.95 -7.02
N GLU A 30 14.92 -3.36 -7.38
CA GLU A 30 16.10 -4.13 -7.80
C GLU A 30 16.71 -4.91 -6.62
N ALA A 31 16.85 -4.28 -5.45
CA ALA A 31 17.31 -4.97 -4.24
C ALA A 31 16.32 -6.08 -3.82
N PHE A 32 15.03 -5.83 -3.94
CA PHE A 32 13.98 -6.80 -3.65
C PHE A 32 14.10 -8.07 -4.50
N ARG A 33 14.34 -7.94 -5.83
CA ARG A 33 14.55 -9.09 -6.71
C ARG A 33 15.71 -9.96 -6.24
N GLN A 34 16.81 -9.34 -5.83
CA GLN A 34 17.98 -10.06 -5.34
C GLN A 34 17.69 -10.75 -4.00
N LEU A 35 17.10 -10.05 -3.04
CA LEU A 35 16.80 -10.59 -1.71
C LEU A 35 15.75 -11.70 -1.75
N THR A 36 14.70 -11.54 -2.57
CA THR A 36 13.68 -12.59 -2.71
C THR A 36 14.24 -13.83 -3.39
N ALA A 37 15.16 -13.69 -4.36
CA ALA A 37 15.88 -14.81 -4.99
C ALA A 37 16.79 -15.55 -3.98
N MET A 38 17.27 -14.87 -2.96
CA MET A 38 18.02 -15.48 -1.84
C MET A 38 17.10 -16.10 -0.77
N GLY A 39 15.80 -16.15 -0.99
CA GLY A 39 14.83 -16.73 -0.07
C GLY A 39 14.58 -15.88 1.20
N LYS A 40 14.78 -14.57 1.15
CA LYS A 40 14.63 -13.68 2.31
C LYS A 40 13.19 -13.20 2.49
N ASN A 41 12.73 -13.13 3.76
CA ASN A 41 11.41 -12.60 4.12
C ASN A 41 11.41 -11.07 4.06
N LEU A 42 10.44 -10.49 3.35
CA LEU A 42 10.43 -9.05 3.07
C LEU A 42 9.08 -8.40 3.34
N ILE A 43 9.13 -7.12 3.73
CA ILE A 43 7.99 -6.21 3.74
C ILE A 43 8.29 -5.09 2.75
N VAL A 44 7.43 -4.89 1.76
CA VAL A 44 7.45 -3.70 0.90
C VAL A 44 6.57 -2.63 1.52
N THR A 45 7.09 -1.43 1.66
CA THR A 45 6.36 -0.29 2.27
C THR A 45 6.42 0.93 1.36
N SER A 46 5.78 2.02 1.78
CA SER A 46 5.70 3.26 1.00
C SER A 46 5.01 3.08 -0.36
N CYS A 47 4.13 2.07 -0.48
CA CYS A 47 3.30 1.95 -1.67
C CYS A 47 2.09 2.87 -1.55
N VAL A 48 2.00 3.80 -2.49
CA VAL A 48 0.95 4.81 -2.63
C VAL A 48 0.34 4.80 -4.05
N SER A 49 0.61 3.74 -4.79
CA SER A 49 -0.01 3.44 -6.09
C SER A 49 -0.14 1.94 -6.32
N LEU A 50 -1.19 1.52 -7.03
CA LEU A 50 -1.36 0.13 -7.44
C LEU A 50 -0.22 -0.37 -8.34
N SER A 51 0.37 0.54 -9.11
CA SER A 51 1.54 0.23 -9.96
C SER A 51 2.75 -0.21 -9.13
N GLN A 52 3.02 0.46 -7.99
CA GLN A 52 4.09 0.04 -7.08
C GLN A 52 3.81 -1.36 -6.53
N GLU A 53 2.62 -1.59 -5.96
CA GLU A 53 2.26 -2.89 -5.38
C GLU A 53 2.34 -4.01 -6.40
N ALA A 54 1.75 -3.81 -7.59
CA ALA A 54 1.80 -4.78 -8.68
C ALA A 54 3.23 -5.11 -9.13
N ALA A 55 4.12 -4.10 -9.21
CA ALA A 55 5.51 -4.30 -9.62
C ALA A 55 6.27 -5.24 -8.67
N TYR A 56 6.08 -5.11 -7.37
CA TYR A 56 6.70 -5.98 -6.37
C TYR A 56 6.09 -7.38 -6.34
N LEU A 57 4.76 -7.48 -6.44
CA LEU A 57 4.07 -8.76 -6.50
C LEU A 57 4.47 -9.56 -7.74
N ARG A 58 4.57 -8.91 -8.92
CA ARG A 58 5.06 -9.53 -10.15
C ARG A 58 6.52 -9.93 -10.05
N ALA A 59 7.38 -9.06 -9.48
CA ALA A 59 8.79 -9.39 -9.28
C ALA A 59 8.97 -10.63 -8.38
N TYR A 60 8.09 -10.82 -7.40
CA TYR A 60 8.09 -12.02 -6.59
C TYR A 60 7.65 -13.25 -7.40
N GLU A 61 6.59 -13.15 -8.23
CA GLU A 61 6.16 -14.23 -9.11
C GLU A 61 7.22 -14.62 -10.14
N GLU A 62 7.95 -13.65 -10.69
CA GLU A 62 9.05 -13.89 -11.62
C GLU A 62 10.14 -14.80 -11.02
N VAL A 63 10.41 -14.63 -9.72
CA VAL A 63 11.44 -15.39 -9.00
C VAL A 63 10.92 -16.75 -8.54
N HIS A 64 9.72 -16.82 -7.99
CA HIS A 64 9.21 -18.02 -7.32
C HIS A 64 8.17 -18.80 -8.11
N GLY A 65 7.66 -18.23 -9.20
CA GLY A 65 6.57 -18.81 -9.99
C GLY A 65 5.19 -18.49 -9.42
N LYS A 66 4.20 -18.52 -10.31
CA LYS A 66 2.80 -18.21 -9.98
C LYS A 66 2.25 -19.22 -8.97
N GLY A 67 1.64 -18.69 -7.90
CA GLY A 67 1.03 -19.50 -6.84
C GLY A 67 2.04 -20.22 -5.94
N ASN A 68 3.34 -19.98 -6.09
CA ASN A 68 4.36 -20.60 -5.25
C ASN A 68 4.42 -19.91 -3.88
N LYS A 69 4.50 -20.73 -2.82
CA LYS A 69 4.72 -20.27 -1.45
C LYS A 69 6.23 -20.13 -1.19
N GLY A 70 6.84 -19.09 -1.76
CA GLY A 70 8.21 -18.72 -1.47
C GLY A 70 8.37 -18.14 -0.05
N PRO A 71 9.44 -17.36 0.21
CA PRO A 71 9.64 -16.67 1.48
C PRO A 71 8.47 -15.72 1.78
N LEU A 72 8.32 -15.36 3.07
CA LEU A 72 7.24 -14.47 3.49
C LEU A 72 7.37 -13.10 2.86
N LEU A 73 6.30 -12.65 2.21
CA LEU A 73 6.18 -11.34 1.60
C LEU A 73 4.93 -10.63 2.12
N PHE A 74 5.11 -9.37 2.56
CA PHE A 74 4.04 -8.42 2.76
C PHE A 74 4.23 -7.24 1.81
N VAL A 75 3.14 -6.75 1.21
CA VAL A 75 3.11 -5.50 0.43
C VAL A 75 2.12 -4.55 1.11
N THR A 76 2.58 -3.36 1.48
CA THR A 76 1.84 -2.46 2.35
C THR A 76 1.22 -1.29 1.58
N SER A 77 -0.11 -1.24 1.54
CA SER A 77 -0.90 -0.10 1.07
C SER A 77 -0.94 1.01 2.13
N LEU A 78 -0.44 2.20 1.83
CA LEU A 78 -0.40 3.31 2.78
C LEU A 78 -1.61 4.25 2.66
N ALA A 79 -2.78 3.78 3.11
CA ALA A 79 -4.04 4.56 3.07
C ALA A 79 -3.91 5.95 3.69
N GLY A 80 -3.33 6.05 4.89
CA GLY A 80 -3.19 7.32 5.59
C GLY A 80 -2.28 8.33 4.88
N VAL A 81 -1.26 7.87 4.15
CA VAL A 81 -0.41 8.77 3.34
C VAL A 81 -1.21 9.34 2.15
N ILE A 82 -2.06 8.53 1.53
CA ILE A 82 -2.99 9.03 0.50
C ILE A 82 -3.91 10.09 1.08
N ASN A 83 -4.48 9.85 2.28
CA ASN A 83 -5.35 10.85 2.94
C ASN A 83 -4.59 12.12 3.31
N ASP A 84 -3.38 12.01 3.88
CA ASP A 84 -2.54 13.16 4.23
C ASP A 84 -2.22 14.00 3.00
N TYR A 85 -1.81 13.36 1.90
CA TYR A 85 -1.51 14.05 0.65
C TYR A 85 -2.77 14.66 0.01
N THR A 86 -3.90 13.97 0.03
CA THR A 86 -5.19 14.49 -0.44
C THR A 86 -5.55 15.80 0.27
N ASN A 87 -5.46 15.80 1.61
CA ASN A 87 -5.76 16.99 2.41
C ASN A 87 -4.78 18.14 2.14
N ALA A 88 -3.48 17.85 2.04
CA ALA A 88 -2.46 18.83 1.69
C ALA A 88 -2.71 19.42 0.30
N TYR A 89 -2.96 18.57 -0.70
CA TYR A 89 -3.23 18.98 -2.06
C TYR A 89 -4.45 19.91 -2.16
N CYS A 90 -5.57 19.53 -1.53
CA CYS A 90 -6.77 20.36 -1.52
C CYS A 90 -6.53 21.73 -0.86
N LYS A 91 -5.82 21.74 0.26
CA LYS A 91 -5.46 22.99 0.96
C LYS A 91 -4.58 23.89 0.07
N ASP A 92 -3.56 23.36 -0.54
CA ASP A 92 -2.59 24.13 -1.34
C ASP A 92 -3.19 24.70 -2.63
N HIS A 93 -4.23 24.03 -3.15
CA HIS A 93 -4.93 24.47 -4.38
C HIS A 93 -6.25 25.18 -4.10
N GLY A 94 -6.61 25.41 -2.82
CA GLY A 94 -7.87 26.07 -2.42
C GLY A 94 -9.10 25.30 -2.88
N LEU A 95 -9.01 23.95 -2.98
CA LEU A 95 -10.12 23.09 -3.36
C LEU A 95 -11.03 22.83 -2.18
N SER A 96 -12.33 22.92 -2.40
CA SER A 96 -13.37 22.56 -1.43
C SER A 96 -14.13 21.37 -1.98
N ALA A 97 -14.18 20.29 -1.23
CA ALA A 97 -14.96 19.10 -1.56
C ALA A 97 -15.58 18.52 -0.29
N ASP A 98 -16.50 17.59 -0.46
CA ASP A 98 -17.11 16.86 0.65
C ASP A 98 -16.00 16.17 1.48
N PRO A 99 -15.92 16.47 2.80
CA PRO A 99 -14.95 15.83 3.67
C PRO A 99 -15.06 14.29 3.70
N ASP A 100 -16.26 13.75 3.57
CA ASP A 100 -16.47 12.30 3.56
C ASP A 100 -15.91 11.69 2.27
N LEU A 101 -16.09 12.35 1.12
CA LEU A 101 -15.49 11.94 -0.15
C LEU A 101 -13.95 11.98 -0.08
N LEU A 102 -13.37 13.03 0.47
CA LEU A 102 -11.91 13.13 0.62
C LEU A 102 -11.38 12.11 1.64
N GLY A 103 -12.13 11.89 2.71
CA GLY A 103 -11.79 10.95 3.78
C GLY A 103 -11.68 9.51 3.29
N CYS A 104 -12.51 9.10 2.32
CA CYS A 104 -12.49 7.73 1.79
C CYS A 104 -11.36 7.46 0.80
N ALA A 105 -10.59 8.46 0.35
CA ALA A 105 -9.58 8.27 -0.70
C ALA A 105 -8.53 7.20 -0.36
N GLY A 106 -8.00 7.20 0.88
CA GLY A 106 -7.05 6.17 1.31
C GLY A 106 -7.67 4.80 1.48
N ASP A 107 -8.90 4.74 1.98
CA ASP A 107 -9.63 3.50 2.18
C ASP A 107 -9.92 2.84 0.83
N GLU A 108 -10.41 3.61 -0.13
CA GLU A 108 -10.72 3.16 -1.46
C GLU A 108 -9.46 2.71 -2.23
N PHE A 109 -8.33 3.41 -2.05
CA PHE A 109 -7.04 2.96 -2.57
C PHE A 109 -6.68 1.56 -2.06
N SER A 110 -6.78 1.32 -0.75
CA SER A 110 -6.46 0.02 -0.16
C SER A 110 -7.44 -1.09 -0.57
N LYS A 111 -8.73 -0.79 -0.70
CA LYS A 111 -9.74 -1.73 -1.23
C LYS A 111 -9.44 -2.13 -2.67
N ARG A 112 -9.02 -1.18 -3.51
CA ARG A 112 -8.61 -1.45 -4.91
C ARG A 112 -7.33 -2.26 -4.98
N ALA A 113 -6.39 -2.03 -4.07
CA ALA A 113 -5.21 -2.88 -3.94
C ALA A 113 -5.59 -4.33 -3.61
N TYR A 114 -6.52 -4.52 -2.68
CA TYR A 114 -7.05 -5.85 -2.35
C TYR A 114 -7.77 -6.50 -3.55
N ALA A 115 -8.61 -5.75 -4.25
CA ALA A 115 -9.31 -6.24 -5.44
C ALA A 115 -8.32 -6.66 -6.55
N MET A 116 -7.29 -5.86 -6.81
CA MET A 116 -6.22 -6.17 -7.76
C MET A 116 -5.47 -7.44 -7.35
N TRP A 117 -5.03 -7.53 -6.11
CA TRP A 117 -4.30 -8.69 -5.57
C TRP A 117 -5.12 -9.98 -5.73
N LYS A 118 -6.40 -9.93 -5.35
CA LYS A 118 -7.33 -11.06 -5.45
C LYS A 118 -7.61 -11.45 -6.92
N HIS A 119 -7.82 -10.45 -7.79
CA HIS A 119 -8.09 -10.66 -9.22
C HIS A 119 -6.93 -11.42 -9.92
N HIS A 120 -5.70 -11.02 -9.66
CA HIS A 120 -4.53 -11.67 -10.23
C HIS A 120 -4.13 -12.98 -9.54
N GLY A 121 -4.60 -13.20 -8.32
CA GLY A 121 -4.15 -14.30 -7.47
C GLY A 121 -2.66 -14.16 -7.12
N PHE A 122 -2.21 -12.94 -6.89
CA PHE A 122 -0.83 -12.67 -6.56
C PHE A 122 -0.40 -13.38 -5.27
N PRO A 123 0.86 -13.87 -5.21
CA PRO A 123 1.44 -14.43 -3.99
C PRO A 123 1.67 -13.34 -2.93
N GLY A 124 2.06 -13.79 -1.74
CA GLY A 124 2.29 -12.88 -0.62
C GLY A 124 1.00 -12.42 0.05
N ARG A 125 1.12 -11.45 0.92
CA ARG A 125 0.02 -10.89 1.72
C ARG A 125 -0.02 -9.39 1.55
N LEU A 126 -1.21 -8.83 1.43
CA LEU A 126 -1.38 -7.39 1.55
C LEU A 126 -1.42 -6.96 3.01
N MET A 127 -0.98 -5.74 3.27
CA MET A 127 -0.99 -5.14 4.60
C MET A 127 -1.50 -3.71 4.50
N GLY A 128 -2.58 -3.38 5.19
CA GLY A 128 -2.98 -2.00 5.42
C GLY A 128 -2.01 -1.33 6.38
N GLY A 129 -1.52 -0.15 6.04
CA GLY A 129 -0.54 0.56 6.86
C GLY A 129 -0.66 2.07 6.80
N GLY A 130 0.09 2.72 7.69
CA GLY A 130 0.08 4.16 7.79
C GLY A 130 -1.28 4.75 8.17
N ALA A 131 -2.12 4.00 8.88
CA ALA A 131 -3.47 4.42 9.25
C ALA A 131 -3.47 5.73 10.06
N ARG A 132 -4.41 6.63 9.73
CA ARG A 132 -4.65 7.91 10.43
C ARG A 132 -6.01 7.92 11.12
N THR A 133 -6.96 7.16 10.60
CA THR A 133 -8.34 7.07 11.07
C THR A 133 -8.74 5.61 11.28
N CYS A 134 -9.78 5.37 12.08
CA CYS A 134 -10.32 4.03 12.26
C CYS A 134 -10.82 3.43 10.95
N SER A 135 -11.31 4.24 10.02
CA SER A 135 -11.79 3.78 8.71
C SER A 135 -10.69 3.10 7.89
N ASN A 136 -9.43 3.55 7.99
CA ASN A 136 -8.31 2.90 7.32
C ASN A 136 -8.09 1.42 7.73
N PHE A 137 -8.77 1.00 8.80
CA PHE A 137 -8.82 -0.39 9.23
C PHE A 137 -10.22 -1.00 9.06
N THR A 138 -11.29 -0.32 9.52
CA THR A 138 -12.64 -0.89 9.52
C THR A 138 -13.17 -1.14 8.11
N GLU A 139 -12.71 -0.37 7.14
CA GLU A 139 -13.05 -0.57 5.72
C GLU A 139 -12.33 -1.77 5.08
N LEU A 140 -11.33 -2.36 5.76
CA LEU A 140 -10.63 -3.58 5.31
C LEU A 140 -11.17 -4.85 5.96
N VAL A 141 -12.21 -4.74 6.78
CA VAL A 141 -12.83 -5.89 7.48
C VAL A 141 -13.33 -6.93 6.47
N ALA A 142 -13.10 -8.20 6.83
CA ALA A 142 -13.29 -9.40 6.04
C ALA A 142 -12.30 -9.60 4.87
N GLY A 143 -11.29 -8.73 4.72
CA GLY A 143 -10.18 -8.96 3.78
C GLY A 143 -9.20 -10.02 4.29
N GLU A 144 -8.67 -10.81 3.38
CA GLU A 144 -7.54 -11.72 3.65
C GLU A 144 -6.22 -10.92 3.65
N MET A 145 -6.13 -9.92 4.54
CA MET A 145 -4.99 -9.03 4.63
C MET A 145 -4.64 -8.72 6.09
N ASP A 146 -3.42 -8.28 6.29
CA ASP A 146 -2.94 -7.82 7.60
C ASP A 146 -3.13 -6.30 7.74
N ALA A 147 -3.00 -5.78 8.95
CA ALA A 147 -2.97 -4.34 9.20
C ALA A 147 -1.98 -3.98 10.30
N THR A 148 -1.32 -2.84 10.14
CA THR A 148 -0.49 -2.23 11.18
C THR A 148 -1.17 -0.98 11.71
N LEU A 149 -1.36 -0.94 13.03
CA LEU A 149 -2.07 0.15 13.70
C LEU A 149 -1.23 0.70 14.87
N GLY A 150 -1.28 2.01 15.05
CA GLY A 150 -0.74 2.63 16.27
C GLY A 150 -1.65 2.37 17.48
N CYS A 151 -1.07 2.36 18.68
CA CYS A 151 -1.80 2.09 19.93
C CYS A 151 -3.02 2.98 20.11
N SER A 152 -2.91 4.27 19.79
CA SER A 152 -4.03 5.22 19.90
C SER A 152 -5.23 4.89 19.00
N LEU A 153 -4.99 4.30 17.82
CA LEU A 153 -6.08 3.82 16.97
C LEU A 153 -6.68 2.52 17.49
N LEU A 154 -5.86 1.62 18.04
CA LEU A 154 -6.35 0.39 18.68
C LEU A 154 -7.24 0.72 19.89
N GLU A 155 -6.87 1.70 20.71
CA GLU A 155 -7.69 2.17 21.83
C GLU A 155 -9.05 2.67 21.32
N LYS A 156 -9.06 3.55 20.31
CA LYS A 156 -10.31 4.04 19.70
C LYS A 156 -11.17 2.92 19.12
N LEU A 157 -10.57 1.97 18.40
CA LEU A 157 -11.30 0.81 17.84
C LEU A 157 -11.92 -0.07 18.93
N ASN A 158 -11.30 -0.18 20.10
CA ASN A 158 -11.87 -0.90 21.25
C ASN A 158 -13.06 -0.17 21.89
N GLU A 159 -13.14 1.14 21.71
CA GLU A 159 -14.26 1.96 22.20
C GLU A 159 -15.43 2.02 21.21
N GLU A 160 -15.15 1.79 19.91
CA GLU A 160 -16.14 1.81 18.85
C GLU A 160 -16.80 0.44 18.70
N ASP A 161 -18.13 0.39 18.70
CA ASP A 161 -18.91 -0.81 18.37
C ASP A 161 -19.08 -0.93 16.86
N VAL A 162 -17.99 -1.28 16.17
CA VAL A 162 -17.98 -1.40 14.71
C VAL A 162 -18.52 -2.76 14.29
N PRO A 163 -19.63 -2.83 13.53
CA PRO A 163 -20.16 -4.10 13.05
C PRO A 163 -19.14 -4.85 12.17
N PHE A 164 -18.97 -6.15 12.46
CA PHE A 164 -18.16 -7.02 11.61
C PHE A 164 -18.93 -7.38 10.34
N THR A 165 -18.75 -6.58 9.30
CA THR A 165 -19.37 -6.80 7.97
C THR A 165 -18.29 -6.80 6.90
N ASN A 166 -18.52 -7.52 5.79
CA ASN A 166 -17.60 -7.45 4.65
C ASN A 166 -17.63 -6.04 4.04
N ARG A 167 -16.55 -5.30 4.21
CA ARG A 167 -16.39 -3.93 3.70
C ARG A 167 -15.30 -3.83 2.63
N VAL A 168 -14.29 -4.67 2.68
CA VAL A 168 -13.15 -4.61 1.78
C VAL A 168 -13.54 -4.78 0.30
N GLU A 169 -14.63 -5.51 0.03
CA GLU A 169 -15.15 -5.72 -1.32
C GLU A 169 -16.20 -4.67 -1.75
N GLN A 170 -16.58 -3.76 -0.85
CA GLN A 170 -17.53 -2.68 -1.13
C GLN A 170 -16.78 -1.46 -1.67
N LEU A 171 -16.48 -1.46 -2.96
CA LEU A 171 -15.81 -0.34 -3.61
C LEU A 171 -16.76 0.85 -3.77
N ALA A 172 -16.19 2.07 -3.77
CA ALA A 172 -16.90 3.29 -4.07
C ALA A 172 -17.52 3.26 -5.49
N GLY A 173 -18.67 3.90 -5.63
CA GLY A 173 -19.38 3.99 -6.89
C GLY A 173 -18.59 4.74 -7.97
N GLU A 174 -18.92 4.50 -9.24
CA GLU A 174 -18.26 5.13 -10.36
C GLU A 174 -18.34 6.68 -10.30
N ALA A 175 -19.48 7.22 -9.85
CA ALA A 175 -19.69 8.67 -9.73
C ALA A 175 -18.73 9.30 -8.70
N ASP A 176 -18.54 8.68 -7.54
CA ASP A 176 -17.64 9.17 -6.49
C ASP A 176 -16.19 9.09 -6.96
N MET A 177 -15.83 8.02 -7.66
CA MET A 177 -14.49 7.86 -8.22
C MET A 177 -14.19 8.89 -9.31
N GLU A 178 -15.11 9.16 -10.22
CA GLU A 178 -14.93 10.19 -11.24
C GLU A 178 -14.83 11.59 -10.61
N GLN A 179 -15.56 11.85 -9.53
CA GLN A 179 -15.43 13.10 -8.78
C GLN A 179 -14.03 13.20 -8.13
N LEU A 180 -13.54 12.15 -7.48
CA LEU A 180 -12.18 12.11 -6.92
C LEU A 180 -11.11 12.29 -8.00
N TYR A 181 -11.25 11.63 -9.15
CA TYR A 181 -10.32 11.74 -10.27
C TYR A 181 -10.31 13.14 -10.89
N GLY A 182 -11.46 13.81 -10.96
CA GLY A 182 -11.57 15.17 -11.44
C GLY A 182 -10.94 16.19 -10.50
N LEU A 183 -11.07 15.94 -9.19
CA LEU A 183 -10.56 16.82 -8.15
C LEU A 183 -9.06 16.63 -7.89
N LEU A 184 -8.58 15.40 -7.96
CA LEU A 184 -7.24 14.96 -7.57
C LEU A 184 -6.51 14.32 -8.78
N PRO A 185 -5.79 15.08 -9.60
CA PRO A 185 -5.20 14.57 -10.85
C PRO A 185 -4.27 13.36 -10.67
N TYR A 186 -3.58 13.24 -9.53
CA TYR A 186 -2.70 12.12 -9.21
C TYR A 186 -3.47 10.84 -8.83
N TYR A 187 -4.72 10.98 -8.36
CA TYR A 187 -5.44 9.88 -7.72
C TYR A 187 -5.84 8.78 -8.71
N ARG A 188 -6.15 9.16 -9.95
CA ARG A 188 -6.37 8.18 -11.02
C ARG A 188 -5.14 7.30 -11.23
N SER A 189 -3.94 7.89 -11.22
CA SER A 189 -2.68 7.12 -11.33
C SER A 189 -2.40 6.28 -10.09
N ALA A 190 -2.77 6.76 -8.88
CA ALA A 190 -2.68 5.96 -7.68
C ALA A 190 -3.53 4.69 -7.76
N CYS A 191 -4.77 4.81 -8.25
CA CYS A 191 -5.78 3.75 -8.28
C CYS A 191 -5.81 2.95 -9.60
N THR A 192 -4.88 3.17 -10.51
CA THR A 192 -4.81 2.43 -11.79
C THR A 192 -3.54 1.59 -11.83
N GLU A 193 -3.72 0.28 -12.00
CA GLU A 193 -2.62 -0.66 -12.22
C GLU A 193 -1.88 -0.29 -13.53
N ASN A 194 -0.56 -0.31 -13.48
CA ASN A 194 0.33 0.03 -14.61
C ASN A 194 0.22 1.49 -15.12
N ALA A 195 -0.34 2.40 -14.33
CA ALA A 195 -0.35 3.83 -14.66
C ALA A 195 1.03 4.49 -14.52
N LEU A 196 1.91 3.89 -13.70
CA LEU A 196 3.27 4.37 -13.47
C LEU A 196 4.27 3.25 -13.79
N ASN A 197 5.37 3.62 -14.46
CA ASN A 197 6.52 2.74 -14.61
C ASN A 197 7.45 2.85 -13.38
N PRO A 198 8.31 1.85 -13.11
CA PRO A 198 9.22 1.91 -11.96
C PRO A 198 10.10 3.16 -11.90
N GLU A 199 10.44 3.74 -13.05
CA GLU A 199 11.22 4.98 -13.17
C GLU A 199 10.48 6.21 -12.61
N GLU A 200 9.15 6.16 -12.53
CA GLU A 200 8.30 7.25 -12.07
C GLU A 200 7.96 7.16 -10.59
N PHE A 201 8.22 6.00 -9.91
CA PHE A 201 7.84 5.79 -8.51
C PHE A 201 8.40 6.85 -7.56
N ASP A 202 9.69 7.18 -7.70
CA ASP A 202 10.37 8.15 -6.86
C ASP A 202 9.87 9.60 -7.08
N GLN A 203 9.25 9.88 -8.23
CA GLN A 203 8.71 11.18 -8.59
C GLN A 203 7.21 11.30 -8.39
N PHE A 204 6.54 10.21 -8.04
CA PHE A 204 5.09 10.22 -7.82
C PHE A 204 4.75 11.14 -6.64
N PRO A 205 3.85 12.13 -6.81
CA PRO A 205 3.66 13.17 -5.81
C PRO A 205 3.32 12.67 -4.39
N PRO A 206 2.39 11.70 -4.17
CA PRO A 206 2.18 11.14 -2.83
C PRO A 206 3.40 10.45 -2.24
N TYR A 207 4.24 9.81 -3.07
CA TYR A 207 5.48 9.19 -2.63
C TYR A 207 6.49 10.22 -2.14
N ARG A 208 6.70 11.27 -2.93
CA ARG A 208 7.58 12.39 -2.53
C ARG A 208 7.11 13.08 -1.27
N PHE A 209 5.83 13.39 -1.17
CA PHE A 209 5.23 13.99 0.03
C PHE A 209 5.52 13.22 1.31
N PHE A 210 5.62 11.90 1.22
CA PHE A 210 5.91 11.03 2.37
C PHE A 210 7.39 11.00 2.72
N HIS A 211 8.29 11.27 1.78
CA HIS A 211 9.74 11.14 1.95
C HIS A 211 10.50 12.46 2.06
N ASP A 212 9.91 13.58 1.63
CA ASP A 212 10.45 14.94 1.75
C ASP A 212 10.09 15.54 3.12
#